data_910280ab046c653aec4849ea46054a3a
#
_entry.id   910280ab046c653aec4849ea46054a3a
#
_cell.length_a   1.000
_cell.length_b   1.000
_cell.length_c   1.000
_cell.angle_alpha   90.00
_cell.angle_beta   90.00
_cell.angle_gamma   90.00
#
_symmetry.space_group_name_H-M   'P 1'
#
loop_
_entity.id
_entity.type
_entity.pdbx_description
1 polymer ?
#
loop_
_entity_poly.entity_id
_entity_poly.type
_entity_poly.pdbx_seq_one_letter_code
_entity_poly.pdbx_strand_id
1 'polypeptide(L)'
;MDDAITIRGLRKAYGGRAAVDGLDLDIRTGEVFALLGPNGAGKTTTVEIAEGFRSRDAGEVRVLGTDPEGAGRSWRNQIGIVTQTSAGLDLLTPREALASTAKVYSGPRDVDEVIAAVGLADKADTRIVGLSGGQRRRLDVGLGIVGGPELIFLDEPTTGFDPQARRDFWTLIRALADQGTTILLTTHY
;
A
#
# COMPACT_ATOMS: atom_id res chain seq x y z
N MET A 1 -1.07 20.08 -11.52
CA MET A 1 -0.76 18.73 -11.01
C MET A 1 -1.96 18.37 -10.17
N ASP A 2 -2.57 17.25 -10.45
CA ASP A 2 -3.77 16.83 -9.74
C ASP A 2 -3.38 16.08 -8.46
N ASP A 3 -4.19 16.24 -7.40
CA ASP A 3 -3.96 15.53 -6.15
C ASP A 3 -4.42 14.07 -6.30
N ALA A 4 -3.58 13.13 -5.87
CA ALA A 4 -3.91 11.70 -5.83
C ALA A 4 -4.88 11.41 -4.67
N ILE A 5 -4.74 12.13 -3.56
CA ILE A 5 -5.67 12.04 -2.42
C ILE A 5 -6.04 13.46 -1.98
N THR A 6 -7.35 13.68 -1.79
CA THR A 6 -7.90 14.90 -1.18
C THR A 6 -8.85 14.51 -0.07
N ILE A 7 -8.62 15.00 1.13
CA ILE A 7 -9.48 14.79 2.31
C ILE A 7 -9.87 16.14 2.87
N ARG A 8 -11.16 16.34 3.21
CA ARG A 8 -11.71 17.57 3.79
C ARG A 8 -12.63 17.26 4.96
N GLY A 9 -12.29 17.75 6.13
CA GLY A 9 -13.10 17.64 7.33
C GLY A 9 -13.42 16.21 7.74
N LEU A 10 -12.55 15.25 7.46
CA LEU A 10 -12.77 13.82 7.72
C LEU A 10 -13.04 13.58 9.20
N ARG A 11 -14.14 12.89 9.49
CA ARG A 11 -14.51 12.49 10.85
C ARG A 11 -14.83 11.00 10.91
N LYS A 12 -14.36 10.34 11.98
CA LYS A 12 -14.68 8.96 12.33
C LYS A 12 -14.65 8.77 13.84
N ALA A 13 -15.71 8.18 14.40
CA ALA A 13 -15.80 7.87 15.82
C ALA A 13 -16.15 6.39 16.05
N TYR A 14 -15.74 5.86 17.17
CA TYR A 14 -16.07 4.53 17.66
C TYR A 14 -16.52 4.62 19.11
N GLY A 15 -17.74 4.12 19.37
CA GLY A 15 -18.30 4.16 20.74
C GLY A 15 -18.32 5.56 21.35
N GLY A 16 -18.57 6.60 20.55
CA GLY A 16 -18.59 8.00 21.00
C GLY A 16 -17.21 8.66 21.13
N ARG A 17 -16.11 7.93 20.91
CA ARG A 17 -14.75 8.49 20.93
C ARG A 17 -14.28 8.77 19.48
N ALA A 18 -13.90 10.01 19.20
CA ALA A 18 -13.34 10.37 17.90
C ALA A 18 -11.99 9.67 17.68
N ALA A 19 -11.87 8.95 16.58
CA ALA A 19 -10.62 8.39 16.07
C ALA A 19 -9.98 9.34 15.06
N VAL A 20 -10.80 10.04 14.25
CA VAL A 20 -10.39 11.13 13.37
C VAL A 20 -11.38 12.27 13.58
N ASP A 21 -10.90 13.49 13.76
CA ASP A 21 -11.73 14.66 14.07
C ASP A 21 -11.38 15.88 13.22
N GLY A 22 -11.95 15.95 12.03
CA GLY A 22 -11.81 17.10 11.13
C GLY A 22 -10.47 17.14 10.38
N LEU A 23 -9.96 16.00 9.91
CA LEU A 23 -8.70 15.95 9.15
C LEU A 23 -8.88 16.53 7.75
N ASP A 24 -7.97 17.44 7.38
CA ASP A 24 -7.75 17.91 6.01
C ASP A 24 -6.36 17.42 5.55
N LEU A 25 -6.27 16.90 4.32
CA LEU A 25 -5.03 16.37 3.76
C LEU A 25 -5.08 16.40 2.24
N ASP A 26 -3.97 16.82 1.61
CA ASP A 26 -3.72 16.69 0.18
C ASP A 26 -2.42 15.94 -0.06
N ILE A 27 -2.43 14.98 -0.98
CA ILE A 27 -1.27 14.24 -1.46
C ILE A 27 -1.22 14.35 -2.97
N ARG A 28 -0.12 14.87 -3.51
CA ARG A 28 0.04 15.06 -4.95
C ARG A 28 0.33 13.75 -5.66
N THR A 29 -0.07 13.67 -6.91
CA THR A 29 0.32 12.55 -7.79
C THR A 29 1.85 12.43 -7.88
N GLY A 30 2.37 11.21 -7.70
CA GLY A 30 3.81 10.90 -7.68
C GLY A 30 4.53 11.22 -6.37
N GLU A 31 3.81 11.71 -5.35
CA GLU A 31 4.40 12.02 -4.04
C GLU A 31 4.58 10.76 -3.18
N VAL A 32 5.66 10.71 -2.40
CA VAL A 32 5.82 9.77 -1.28
C VAL A 32 5.45 10.49 0.01
N PHE A 33 4.27 10.20 0.53
CA PHE A 33 3.74 10.84 1.72
C PHE A 33 3.75 9.88 2.91
N ALA A 34 4.27 10.34 4.06
CA ALA A 34 4.31 9.57 5.29
C ALA A 34 3.34 10.16 6.33
N LEU A 35 2.33 9.39 6.73
CA LEU A 35 1.42 9.74 7.81
C LEU A 35 2.03 9.30 9.15
N LEU A 36 2.53 10.28 9.92
CA LEU A 36 3.24 10.09 11.17
C LEU A 36 2.32 10.29 12.37
N GLY A 37 2.55 9.56 13.44
CA GLY A 37 1.85 9.79 14.70
C GLY A 37 1.87 8.59 15.64
N PRO A 38 1.53 8.77 16.93
CA PRO A 38 1.48 7.68 17.90
C PRO A 38 0.37 6.67 17.60
N ASN A 39 0.39 5.54 18.32
CA ASN A 39 -0.71 4.58 18.27
C ASN A 39 -2.02 5.23 18.74
N GLY A 40 -3.11 4.96 18.04
CA GLY A 40 -4.41 5.54 18.32
C GLY A 40 -4.62 6.97 17.76
N ALA A 41 -3.67 7.53 17.00
CA ALA A 41 -3.84 8.84 16.35
C ALA A 41 -4.75 8.85 15.11
N GLY A 42 -5.41 7.74 14.81
CA GLY A 42 -6.33 7.65 13.67
C GLY A 42 -5.68 7.33 12.32
N LYS A 43 -4.36 7.08 12.26
CA LYS A 43 -3.64 6.79 11.01
C LYS A 43 -4.27 5.65 10.22
N THR A 44 -4.37 4.46 10.83
CA THR A 44 -4.96 3.27 10.22
C THR A 44 -6.41 3.53 9.79
N THR A 45 -7.20 4.21 10.64
CA THR A 45 -8.57 4.58 10.30
C THR A 45 -8.63 5.48 9.06
N THR A 46 -7.75 6.48 8.97
CA THR A 46 -7.67 7.39 7.81
C THR A 46 -7.29 6.62 6.54
N VAL A 47 -6.28 5.75 6.63
CA VAL A 47 -5.83 4.91 5.49
C VAL A 47 -6.94 3.96 5.06
N GLU A 48 -7.56 3.21 5.97
CA GLU A 48 -8.66 2.28 5.66
C GLU A 48 -9.88 2.97 5.03
N ILE A 49 -10.15 4.24 5.38
CA ILE A 49 -11.17 5.05 4.72
C ILE A 49 -10.73 5.41 3.30
N ALA A 50 -9.48 5.83 3.11
CA ALA A 50 -8.94 6.15 1.79
C ALA A 50 -8.83 4.91 0.87
N GLU A 51 -8.63 3.72 1.44
CA GLU A 51 -8.64 2.42 0.74
C GLU A 51 -10.06 1.94 0.39
N GLY A 52 -11.10 2.58 0.95
CA GLY A 52 -12.49 2.16 0.78
C GLY A 52 -12.91 0.93 1.61
N PHE A 53 -12.09 0.51 2.58
CA PHE A 53 -12.44 -0.57 3.51
C PHE A 53 -13.37 -0.12 4.63
N ARG A 54 -13.38 1.17 4.93
CA ARG A 54 -14.13 1.72 6.05
C ARG A 54 -14.94 2.94 5.63
N SER A 55 -16.17 3.04 6.10
CA SER A 55 -16.98 4.24 5.91
C SER A 55 -16.57 5.35 6.90
N ARG A 56 -16.62 6.59 6.45
CA ARG A 56 -16.49 7.77 7.28
C ARG A 56 -17.83 8.16 7.91
N ASP A 57 -17.80 8.98 8.97
CA ASP A 57 -19.02 9.52 9.59
C ASP A 57 -19.35 10.90 9.03
N ALA A 58 -18.32 11.68 8.62
CA ALA A 58 -18.48 12.98 7.94
C ALA A 58 -17.23 13.38 7.16
N GLY A 59 -17.33 14.43 6.36
CA GLY A 59 -16.26 14.95 5.51
C GLY A 59 -16.28 14.36 4.12
N GLU A 60 -15.32 14.81 3.30
CA GLU A 60 -15.16 14.34 1.93
C GLU A 60 -13.79 13.67 1.77
N VAL A 61 -13.75 12.57 1.03
CA VAL A 61 -12.53 11.84 0.65
C VAL A 61 -12.58 11.54 -0.83
N ARG A 62 -11.54 11.92 -1.54
CA ARG A 62 -11.34 11.54 -2.94
C ARG A 62 -9.96 10.93 -3.10
N VAL A 63 -9.92 9.81 -3.78
CA VAL A 63 -8.71 9.06 -4.09
C VAL A 63 -8.72 8.80 -5.59
N LEU A 64 -7.71 9.31 -6.31
CA LEU A 64 -7.67 9.32 -7.76
C LEU A 64 -8.97 9.87 -8.37
N GLY A 65 -9.46 11.00 -7.81
CA GLY A 65 -10.69 11.67 -8.24
C GLY A 65 -12.00 10.99 -7.86
N THR A 66 -11.97 9.79 -7.26
CA THR A 66 -13.15 8.98 -6.93
C THR A 66 -13.36 8.92 -5.41
N ASP A 67 -14.62 8.94 -4.97
CA ASP A 67 -14.96 8.62 -3.57
C ASP A 67 -14.73 7.12 -3.32
N PRO A 68 -13.83 6.73 -2.41
CA PRO A 68 -13.53 5.32 -2.15
C PRO A 68 -14.71 4.53 -1.57
N GLU A 69 -15.67 5.23 -0.91
CA GLU A 69 -16.86 4.58 -0.37
C GLU A 69 -17.78 4.12 -1.50
N GLY A 70 -17.90 2.81 -1.67
CA GLY A 70 -18.68 2.21 -2.76
C GLY A 70 -17.99 2.19 -4.13
N ALA A 71 -16.71 2.58 -4.21
CA ALA A 71 -15.95 2.53 -5.44
C ALA A 71 -15.89 1.12 -6.06
N GLY A 72 -16.02 1.08 -7.38
CA GLY A 72 -16.10 -0.16 -8.14
C GLY A 72 -14.74 -0.80 -8.43
N ARG A 73 -14.78 -1.93 -9.18
CA ARG A 73 -13.58 -2.70 -9.53
C ARG A 73 -12.56 -1.89 -10.35
N SER A 74 -13.02 -1.01 -11.24
CA SER A 74 -12.13 -0.18 -12.06
C SER A 74 -11.22 0.70 -11.20
N TRP A 75 -11.78 1.35 -10.16
CA TRP A 75 -11.02 2.15 -9.22
C TRP A 75 -10.06 1.28 -8.39
N ARG A 76 -10.51 0.10 -7.92
CA ARG A 76 -9.64 -0.81 -7.14
C ARG A 76 -8.44 -1.33 -7.91
N ASN A 77 -8.53 -1.38 -9.24
CA ASN A 77 -7.38 -1.74 -10.09
C ASN A 77 -6.30 -0.64 -10.13
N GLN A 78 -6.64 0.60 -9.74
CA GLN A 78 -5.72 1.73 -9.73
C GLN A 78 -4.96 1.87 -8.42
N ILE A 79 -5.36 1.12 -7.38
CA ILE A 79 -4.71 1.15 -6.07
C ILE A 79 -4.04 -0.17 -5.73
N GLY A 80 -2.89 -0.09 -5.06
CA GLY A 80 -2.20 -1.22 -4.46
C GLY A 80 -2.24 -1.10 -2.94
N ILE A 81 -2.52 -2.20 -2.24
CA ILE A 81 -2.56 -2.23 -0.79
C ILE A 81 -1.58 -3.27 -0.29
N VAL A 82 -0.66 -2.86 0.57
CA VAL A 82 0.35 -3.72 1.17
C VAL A 82 0.11 -3.77 2.68
N THR A 83 -0.58 -4.82 3.11
CA THR A 83 -0.87 -5.06 4.53
C THR A 83 0.31 -5.66 5.27
N GLN A 84 0.24 -5.70 6.61
CA GLN A 84 1.31 -6.27 7.45
C GLN A 84 1.48 -7.79 7.33
N THR A 85 0.52 -8.51 6.77
CA THR A 85 0.50 -9.98 6.80
C THR A 85 0.01 -10.58 5.49
N SER A 86 0.89 -11.28 4.78
CA SER A 86 0.55 -12.16 3.65
C SER A 86 0.29 -13.58 4.19
N ALA A 87 -0.78 -13.77 4.96
CA ALA A 87 -1.12 -15.08 5.49
C ALA A 87 -1.57 -16.04 4.37
N GLY A 88 -1.13 -17.29 4.42
CA GLY A 88 -1.61 -18.36 3.54
C GLY A 88 -0.81 -18.58 2.27
N LEU A 89 0.25 -17.82 2.01
CA LEU A 89 1.08 -17.96 0.82
C LEU A 89 2.35 -18.81 1.04
N ASP A 90 2.58 -19.34 2.23
CA ASP A 90 3.83 -19.98 2.66
C ASP A 90 4.30 -21.13 1.77
N LEU A 91 3.38 -21.87 1.16
CA LEU A 91 3.66 -23.01 0.30
C LEU A 91 3.94 -22.63 -1.17
N LEU A 92 3.61 -21.41 -1.57
CA LEU A 92 3.87 -20.88 -2.90
C LEU A 92 5.29 -20.35 -3.00
N THR A 93 5.76 -20.16 -4.23
CA THR A 93 6.94 -19.35 -4.55
C THR A 93 6.51 -17.89 -4.81
N PRO A 94 7.41 -16.90 -4.74
CA PRO A 94 7.14 -15.52 -5.16
C PRO A 94 6.52 -15.44 -6.56
N ARG A 95 7.05 -16.20 -7.51
CA ARG A 95 6.53 -16.29 -8.88
C ARG A 95 5.07 -16.76 -8.90
N GLU A 96 4.76 -17.85 -8.22
CA GLU A 96 3.40 -18.41 -8.17
C GLU A 96 2.42 -17.44 -7.48
N ALA A 97 2.83 -16.81 -6.38
CA ALA A 97 2.01 -15.85 -5.67
C ALA A 97 1.69 -14.62 -6.54
N LEU A 98 2.71 -14.03 -7.17
CA LEU A 98 2.54 -12.89 -8.08
C LEU A 98 1.70 -13.26 -9.31
N ALA A 99 1.96 -14.41 -9.95
CA ALA A 99 1.18 -14.86 -11.09
C ALA A 99 -0.29 -15.13 -10.74
N SER A 100 -0.56 -15.63 -9.53
CA SER A 100 -1.93 -15.80 -9.05
C SER A 100 -2.62 -14.47 -8.82
N THR A 101 -1.93 -13.51 -8.19
CA THR A 101 -2.46 -12.17 -7.92
C THR A 101 -2.68 -11.38 -9.22
N ALA A 102 -1.76 -11.48 -10.18
CA ALA A 102 -1.87 -10.82 -11.48
C ALA A 102 -3.19 -11.15 -12.22
N LYS A 103 -3.72 -12.36 -12.06
CA LYS A 103 -4.96 -12.80 -12.72
C LYS A 103 -6.22 -12.01 -12.32
N VAL A 104 -6.20 -11.30 -11.20
CA VAL A 104 -7.36 -10.50 -10.77
C VAL A 104 -7.41 -9.12 -11.41
N TYR A 105 -6.32 -8.66 -12.04
CA TYR A 105 -6.19 -7.37 -12.70
C TYR A 105 -6.40 -7.49 -14.22
N SER A 106 -6.89 -6.41 -14.84
CA SER A 106 -7.15 -6.37 -16.28
C SER A 106 -5.91 -6.09 -17.13
N GLY A 107 -4.87 -5.51 -16.55
CA GLY A 107 -3.62 -5.15 -17.21
C GLY A 107 -2.45 -5.24 -16.24
N PRO A 108 -2.13 -6.45 -15.73
CA PRO A 108 -1.07 -6.60 -14.76
C PRO A 108 0.31 -6.34 -15.40
N ARG A 109 1.27 -5.96 -14.57
CA ARG A 109 2.68 -5.92 -14.94
C ARG A 109 3.21 -7.34 -15.17
N ASP A 110 4.27 -7.45 -15.95
CA ASP A 110 4.98 -8.73 -16.10
C ASP A 110 5.53 -9.20 -14.75
N VAL A 111 5.31 -10.49 -14.44
CA VAL A 111 5.67 -11.07 -13.14
C VAL A 111 7.18 -11.07 -12.92
N ASP A 112 7.99 -11.34 -13.95
CA ASP A 112 9.43 -11.34 -13.84
C ASP A 112 10.01 -9.94 -13.66
N GLU A 113 9.40 -8.93 -14.32
CA GLU A 113 9.73 -7.52 -14.09
C GLU A 113 9.43 -7.11 -12.64
N VAL A 114 8.28 -7.53 -12.08
CA VAL A 114 7.94 -7.25 -10.68
C VAL A 114 8.91 -7.94 -9.73
N ILE A 115 9.24 -9.21 -9.96
CA ILE A 115 10.21 -9.97 -9.16
C ILE A 115 11.59 -9.26 -9.16
N ALA A 116 12.03 -8.80 -10.32
CA ALA A 116 13.29 -8.07 -10.44
C ALA A 116 13.22 -6.72 -9.72
N ALA A 117 12.13 -5.97 -9.90
CA ALA A 117 11.91 -4.66 -9.26
C ALA A 117 11.95 -4.74 -7.73
N VAL A 118 11.37 -5.80 -7.13
CA VAL A 118 11.41 -6.00 -5.67
C VAL A 118 12.68 -6.71 -5.19
N GLY A 119 13.65 -7.01 -6.09
CA GLY A 119 14.93 -7.60 -5.75
C GLY A 119 14.82 -9.04 -5.22
N LEU A 120 13.95 -9.83 -5.82
CA LEU A 120 13.73 -11.25 -5.46
C LEU A 120 14.07 -12.23 -6.58
N ALA A 121 14.86 -11.81 -7.58
CA ALA A 121 15.19 -12.65 -8.75
C ALA A 121 15.87 -13.98 -8.35
N ASP A 122 16.78 -13.96 -7.37
CA ASP A 122 17.47 -15.14 -6.83
C ASP A 122 16.58 -16.03 -5.95
N LYS A 123 15.38 -15.58 -5.59
CA LYS A 123 14.40 -16.25 -4.74
C LYS A 123 13.06 -16.52 -5.42
N ALA A 124 12.94 -16.20 -6.72
CA ALA A 124 11.69 -16.28 -7.46
C ALA A 124 10.99 -17.64 -7.33
N ASP A 125 11.75 -18.71 -7.28
CA ASP A 125 11.27 -20.10 -7.24
C ASP A 125 11.55 -20.79 -5.88
N THR A 126 11.94 -20.01 -4.85
CA THR A 126 12.09 -20.49 -3.47
C THR A 126 10.74 -20.37 -2.75
N ARG A 127 10.33 -21.36 -1.96
CA ARG A 127 9.07 -21.27 -1.19
C ARG A 127 9.10 -20.08 -0.22
N ILE A 128 7.98 -19.37 -0.12
CA ILE A 128 7.83 -18.16 0.70
C ILE A 128 8.16 -18.42 2.18
N VAL A 129 7.88 -19.62 2.70
CA VAL A 129 8.26 -20.01 4.06
C VAL A 129 9.78 -19.91 4.31
N GLY A 130 10.60 -20.07 3.27
CA GLY A 130 12.07 -19.98 3.34
C GLY A 130 12.63 -18.56 3.15
N LEU A 131 11.80 -17.55 2.93
CA LEU A 131 12.24 -16.18 2.78
C LEU A 131 12.52 -15.52 4.15
N SER A 132 13.55 -14.66 4.20
CA SER A 132 13.74 -13.77 5.35
C SER A 132 12.58 -12.78 5.49
N GLY A 133 12.42 -12.17 6.67
CA GLY A 133 11.38 -11.16 6.89
C GLY A 133 11.45 -10.00 5.89
N GLY A 134 12.66 -9.50 5.59
CA GLY A 134 12.84 -8.46 4.59
C GLY A 134 12.51 -8.91 3.16
N GLN A 135 12.83 -10.16 2.79
CA GLN A 135 12.46 -10.72 1.49
C GLN A 135 10.95 -10.91 1.38
N ARG A 136 10.29 -11.38 2.45
CA ARG A 136 8.85 -11.51 2.51
C ARG A 136 8.17 -10.13 2.35
N ARG A 137 8.68 -9.08 3.04
CA ARG A 137 8.13 -7.73 2.90
C ARG A 137 8.30 -7.16 1.50
N ARG A 138 9.42 -7.45 0.81
CA ARG A 138 9.59 -7.09 -0.60
C ARG A 138 8.59 -7.81 -1.50
N LEU A 139 8.28 -9.07 -1.22
CA LEU A 139 7.21 -9.79 -1.91
C LEU A 139 5.84 -9.13 -1.68
N ASP A 140 5.53 -8.69 -0.44
CA ASP A 140 4.27 -8.00 -0.15
C ASP A 140 4.12 -6.74 -0.99
N VAL A 141 5.20 -5.96 -1.16
CA VAL A 141 5.21 -4.83 -2.09
C VAL A 141 4.98 -5.30 -3.53
N GLY A 142 5.65 -6.38 -3.97
CA GLY A 142 5.44 -6.98 -5.28
C GLY A 142 3.97 -7.32 -5.54
N LEU A 143 3.29 -7.93 -4.56
CA LEU A 143 1.86 -8.24 -4.64
C LEU A 143 1.00 -6.97 -4.76
N GLY A 144 1.39 -5.89 -4.07
CA GLY A 144 0.72 -4.59 -4.16
C GLY A 144 0.92 -3.89 -5.50
N ILE A 145 2.06 -4.12 -6.19
CA ILE A 145 2.39 -3.41 -7.44
C ILE A 145 2.13 -4.21 -8.72
N VAL A 146 1.85 -5.50 -8.62
CA VAL A 146 1.67 -6.36 -9.80
C VAL A 146 0.48 -5.93 -10.67
N GLY A 147 -0.52 -5.28 -10.09
CA GLY A 147 -1.65 -4.70 -10.81
C GLY A 147 -1.31 -3.43 -11.62
N GLY A 148 -0.10 -2.85 -11.46
CA GLY A 148 0.28 -1.57 -12.05
C GLY A 148 -0.44 -0.37 -11.45
N PRO A 149 -0.56 -0.25 -10.11
CA PRO A 149 -1.35 0.81 -9.49
C PRO A 149 -0.74 2.20 -9.67
N GLU A 150 -1.61 3.22 -9.69
CA GLU A 150 -1.23 4.64 -9.67
C GLU A 150 -0.92 5.12 -8.25
N LEU A 151 -1.53 4.47 -7.24
CA LEU A 151 -1.35 4.79 -5.82
C LEU A 151 -1.17 3.51 -5.00
N ILE A 152 -0.18 3.52 -4.09
CA ILE A 152 0.09 2.41 -3.17
C ILE A 152 -0.08 2.88 -1.72
N PHE A 153 -0.81 2.08 -0.95
CA PHE A 153 -0.92 2.20 0.51
C PHE A 153 0.01 1.19 1.19
N LEU A 154 0.80 1.66 2.17
CA LEU A 154 1.76 0.86 2.91
C LEU A 154 1.55 1.07 4.42
N ASP A 155 1.06 0.05 5.12
CA ASP A 155 0.89 0.13 6.56
C ASP A 155 2.16 -0.38 7.28
N GLU A 156 2.85 0.54 8.00
CA GLU A 156 4.07 0.31 8.76
C GLU A 156 5.13 -0.55 8.05
N PRO A 157 5.54 -0.18 6.83
CA PRO A 157 6.24 -1.09 5.93
C PRO A 157 7.62 -1.55 6.41
N THR A 158 8.25 -0.85 7.36
CA THR A 158 9.62 -1.13 7.81
C THR A 158 9.72 -1.63 9.24
N THR A 159 8.59 -1.97 9.87
CA THR A 159 8.57 -2.51 11.22
C THR A 159 9.32 -3.84 11.29
N GLY A 160 10.28 -3.94 12.24
CA GLY A 160 11.09 -5.14 12.42
C GLY A 160 12.24 -5.33 11.42
N PHE A 161 12.50 -4.36 10.55
CA PHE A 161 13.64 -4.43 9.64
C PHE A 161 14.96 -4.13 10.32
N ASP A 162 16.00 -4.89 9.96
CA ASP A 162 17.37 -4.50 10.20
C ASP A 162 17.74 -3.26 9.35
N PRO A 163 18.86 -2.55 9.68
CA PRO A 163 19.24 -1.33 8.97
C PRO A 163 19.47 -1.52 7.46
N GLN A 164 19.94 -2.70 7.00
CA GLN A 164 20.16 -2.95 5.58
C GLN A 164 18.84 -3.17 4.86
N ALA A 165 17.97 -4.03 5.39
CA ALA A 165 16.64 -4.28 4.83
C ALA A 165 15.81 -2.98 4.70
N ARG A 166 15.97 -2.07 5.69
CA ARG A 166 15.32 -0.74 5.65
C ARG A 166 15.85 0.11 4.50
N ARG A 167 17.18 0.17 4.29
CA ARG A 167 17.78 0.92 3.17
C ARG A 167 17.30 0.39 1.82
N ASP A 168 17.33 -0.93 1.66
CA ASP A 168 16.90 -1.59 0.41
C ASP A 168 15.43 -1.32 0.12
N PHE A 169 14.58 -1.36 1.15
CA PHE A 169 13.16 -1.03 1.02
C PHE A 169 12.94 0.42 0.57
N TRP A 170 13.65 1.38 1.17
CA TRP A 170 13.53 2.79 0.76
C TRP A 170 14.05 3.02 -0.66
N THR A 171 15.05 2.27 -1.11
CA THR A 171 15.52 2.31 -2.50
C THR A 171 14.40 1.84 -3.45
N LEU A 172 13.70 0.75 -3.12
CA LEU A 172 12.55 0.27 -3.87
C LEU A 172 11.42 1.32 -3.92
N ILE A 173 11.05 1.91 -2.78
CA ILE A 173 9.99 2.92 -2.69
C ILE A 173 10.31 4.14 -3.57
N ARG A 174 11.54 4.62 -3.54
CA ARG A 174 11.99 5.72 -4.40
C ARG A 174 11.91 5.36 -5.88
N ALA A 175 12.37 4.17 -6.26
CA ALA A 175 12.29 3.71 -7.65
C ALA A 175 10.85 3.62 -8.17
N LEU A 176 9.88 3.26 -7.33
CA LEU A 176 8.45 3.28 -7.69
C LEU A 176 7.92 4.71 -7.85
N ALA A 177 8.30 5.62 -6.94
CA ALA A 177 7.90 7.02 -7.03
C ALA A 177 8.51 7.71 -8.28
N ASP A 178 9.77 7.42 -8.61
CA ASP A 178 10.44 7.93 -9.82
C ASP A 178 9.75 7.46 -11.12
N GLN A 179 9.02 6.34 -11.06
CA GLN A 179 8.16 5.85 -12.14
C GLN A 179 6.76 6.51 -12.16
N GLY A 180 6.49 7.44 -11.24
CA GLY A 180 5.23 8.18 -11.17
C GLY A 180 4.18 7.58 -10.21
N THR A 181 4.49 6.49 -9.51
CA THR A 181 3.56 5.90 -8.54
C THR A 181 3.47 6.79 -7.28
N THR A 182 2.26 7.15 -6.88
CA THR A 182 2.01 7.83 -5.60
C THR A 182 2.08 6.83 -4.46
N ILE A 183 2.66 7.22 -3.33
CA ILE A 183 2.82 6.31 -2.19
C ILE A 183 2.37 7.00 -0.90
N LEU A 184 1.36 6.42 -0.23
CA LEU A 184 0.97 6.78 1.12
C LEU A 184 1.42 5.69 2.08
N LEU A 185 2.24 6.04 3.05
CA LEU A 185 2.66 5.09 4.08
C LEU A 185 2.36 5.60 5.50
N THR A 186 2.11 4.66 6.41
CA THR A 186 2.04 4.98 7.84
C THR A 186 3.35 4.59 8.52
N THR A 187 3.72 5.31 9.57
CA THR A 187 4.85 4.95 10.41
C THR A 187 4.70 5.54 11.81
N HIS A 188 5.43 4.97 12.77
CA HIS A 188 5.48 5.43 14.16
C HIS A 188 6.69 6.34 14.45
N TYR A 189 7.63 6.50 13.52
CA TYR A 189 8.90 7.24 13.67
C TYR A 189 8.89 8.54 12.88
#